data_9fc3916503797f85c6227fb57c5dae87
#
_entry.id   9fc3916503797f85c6227fb57c5dae87
#
_cell.length_a   1.000
_cell.length_b   1.000
_cell.length_c   1.000
_cell.angle_alpha   90.00
_cell.angle_beta   90.00
_cell.angle_gamma   90.00
#
_symmetry.space_group_name_H-M   'P 1'
#
loop_
_entity.id
_entity.type
_entity.pdbx_description
1 polymer ?
#
loop_
_entity_poly.entity_id
_entity_poly.type
_entity_poly.pdbx_seq_one_letter_code
_entity_poly.pdbx_strand_id
1 'polypeptide(L)'
;MVKLTIDLIARGTSGYTKKKRDESMHQYLKRLTHLYLEDRCIDEVGEDLSMCRNLTVLYLYDNQLLKIPTLHHNQHLTMLYLQNNDIHKIEHLSPLIRLSKLYLGGNCITVIEGLDKLENLQELHIENQRMPPGEKLLFDPRTLRAISSSVQVLNIAGNNLDSIRDIECLRNLYQLHANDNLLTDMKELAHVIGGMFRLWRLDLLGNPFCHKAKYRDRVIVMAKNLDILDGKEISETSRRFLHNWHDAREVQKKRREENIRKGSAEFGDGALLRELPPVKDYPRPPNKIPGYMMPGLMMKGLPRKQFDEILARTNSNLTEDTSQKHSANVKTRSGILRSNTLRRSEL
;
A
#
# COMPACT_ATOMS: atom_id res chain seq x y z
N MET A 1 0.67 30.61 -20.08
CA MET A 1 1.86 30.53 -19.23
C MET A 1 1.68 31.40 -18.01
N VAL A 2 1.62 30.77 -16.84
CA VAL A 2 1.46 31.47 -15.55
C VAL A 2 2.74 31.28 -14.75
N LYS A 3 3.56 32.32 -14.73
CA LYS A 3 4.77 32.35 -13.91
C LYS A 3 4.44 32.71 -12.47
N LEU A 4 5.06 31.98 -11.51
CA LEU A 4 4.95 32.34 -10.11
C LEU A 4 5.50 33.74 -9.86
N THR A 5 4.73 34.57 -9.18
CA THR A 5 5.08 35.95 -8.82
C THR A 5 4.93 36.17 -7.32
N ILE A 6 5.57 37.24 -6.81
CA ILE A 6 5.44 37.63 -5.40
C ILE A 6 3.98 37.84 -4.99
N ASP A 7 3.15 38.38 -5.91
CA ASP A 7 1.71 38.57 -5.64
C ASP A 7 0.97 37.25 -5.49
N LEU A 8 1.30 36.24 -6.31
CA LEU A 8 0.74 34.89 -6.17
C LEU A 8 1.21 34.25 -4.85
N ILE A 9 2.47 34.41 -4.49
CA ILE A 9 2.99 33.94 -3.20
C ILE A 9 2.23 34.59 -2.05
N ALA A 10 2.02 35.90 -2.09
CA ALA A 10 1.30 36.62 -1.06
C ALA A 10 -0.18 36.19 -0.92
N ARG A 11 -0.80 35.76 -2.03
CA ARG A 11 -2.18 35.19 -2.03
C ARG A 11 -2.22 33.73 -1.64
N GLY A 12 -1.12 32.99 -1.82
CA GLY A 12 -0.99 31.57 -1.47
C GLY A 12 -0.74 31.31 0.00
N THR A 13 -1.02 32.26 0.88
CA THR A 13 -0.84 32.12 2.32
C THR A 13 -2.16 31.93 3.04
N SER A 14 -2.16 31.21 4.17
CA SER A 14 -3.36 31.05 4.99
C SER A 14 -3.83 32.37 5.57
N GLY A 15 -5.13 32.49 5.87
CA GLY A 15 -5.70 33.69 6.49
C GLY A 15 -5.02 34.15 7.78
N TYR A 16 -4.35 33.22 8.47
CA TYR A 16 -3.59 33.49 9.71
C TYR A 16 -2.22 34.09 9.49
N THR A 17 -1.65 33.98 8.28
CA THR A 17 -0.29 34.43 7.94
C THR A 17 -0.27 35.69 7.10
N LYS A 18 -1.34 36.48 7.09
CA LYS A 18 -1.44 37.75 6.34
C LYS A 18 -0.31 38.71 6.71
N LYS A 19 0.13 39.49 5.71
CA LYS A 19 1.11 40.56 5.89
C LYS A 19 0.59 41.60 6.88
N LYS A 20 1.42 41.97 7.89
CA LYS A 20 1.10 43.01 8.86
C LYS A 20 1.27 44.40 8.21
N ARG A 21 0.59 45.43 8.73
CA ARG A 21 0.63 46.79 8.16
C ARG A 21 2.06 47.37 8.11
N ASP A 22 2.82 47.15 9.18
CA ASP A 22 4.16 47.72 9.33
C ASP A 22 5.28 46.78 8.85
N GLU A 23 4.92 45.68 8.21
CA GLU A 23 5.85 44.65 7.75
C GLU A 23 6.24 44.90 6.29
N SER A 24 7.53 44.92 5.98
CA SER A 24 7.99 44.94 4.59
C SER A 24 7.67 43.63 3.87
N MET A 25 7.52 43.63 2.54
CA MET A 25 7.28 42.40 1.77
C MET A 25 8.39 41.36 2.00
N HIS A 26 9.64 41.79 2.08
CA HIS A 26 10.79 40.93 2.34
C HIS A 26 10.69 40.23 3.72
N GLN A 27 10.34 40.96 4.77
CA GLN A 27 10.12 40.38 6.11
C GLN A 27 8.97 39.40 6.12
N TYR A 28 7.88 39.74 5.44
CA TYR A 28 6.71 38.91 5.30
C TYR A 28 7.05 37.57 4.63
N LEU A 29 7.68 37.61 3.44
CA LEU A 29 8.05 36.42 2.69
C LEU A 29 9.04 35.55 3.48
N LYS A 30 10.01 36.15 4.14
CA LYS A 30 11.01 35.45 4.94
C LYS A 30 10.42 34.64 6.10
N ARG A 31 9.31 35.09 6.71
CA ARG A 31 8.67 34.41 7.83
C ARG A 31 7.67 33.34 7.42
N LEU A 32 7.34 33.19 6.13
CA LEU A 32 6.42 32.18 5.67
C LEU A 32 6.99 30.78 5.91
N THR A 33 6.17 29.91 6.51
CA THR A 33 6.49 28.52 6.76
C THR A 33 5.68 27.57 5.88
N HIS A 34 4.48 27.97 5.48
CA HIS A 34 3.58 27.19 4.63
C HIS A 34 3.14 28.05 3.45
N LEU A 35 3.13 27.48 2.26
CA LEU A 35 2.72 28.16 1.05
C LEU A 35 1.80 27.28 0.23
N TYR A 36 0.60 27.80 -0.08
CA TYR A 36 -0.50 27.12 -0.75
C TYR A 36 -0.65 27.68 -2.18
N LEU A 37 -0.11 26.95 -3.16
CA LEU A 37 -0.08 27.33 -4.57
C LEU A 37 -0.74 26.29 -5.47
N GLU A 38 -1.59 25.46 -4.90
CA GLU A 38 -2.35 24.46 -5.61
C GLU A 38 -3.37 25.08 -6.56
N ASP A 39 -3.64 24.40 -7.69
CA ASP A 39 -4.67 24.76 -8.68
C ASP A 39 -4.57 26.21 -9.16
N ARG A 40 -3.35 26.63 -9.57
CA ARG A 40 -3.05 28.00 -10.05
C ARG A 40 -2.61 28.04 -11.51
N CYS A 41 -2.62 26.91 -12.21
CA CYS A 41 -2.09 26.78 -13.58
C CYS A 41 -0.64 27.28 -13.71
N ILE A 42 0.17 27.13 -12.67
CA ILE A 42 1.57 27.57 -12.67
C ILE A 42 2.38 26.61 -13.55
N ASP A 43 3.08 27.14 -14.52
CA ASP A 43 3.98 26.39 -15.41
C ASP A 43 5.46 26.69 -15.17
N GLU A 44 5.78 27.85 -14.59
CA GLU A 44 7.15 28.24 -14.27
C GLU A 44 7.25 28.81 -12.85
N VAL A 45 8.22 28.29 -12.09
CA VAL A 45 8.61 28.83 -10.79
C VAL A 45 10.00 29.45 -10.94
N GLY A 46 10.04 30.78 -10.89
CA GLY A 46 11.30 31.52 -10.93
C GLY A 46 11.99 31.58 -9.56
N GLU A 47 12.84 32.61 -9.40
CA GLU A 47 13.64 32.83 -8.19
C GLU A 47 12.82 33.42 -7.01
N ASP A 48 11.55 33.73 -7.19
CA ASP A 48 10.74 34.42 -6.16
C ASP A 48 10.60 33.61 -4.86
N LEU A 49 10.66 32.29 -4.95
CA LEU A 49 10.68 31.41 -3.77
C LEU A 49 11.95 31.52 -2.93
N SER A 50 13.03 32.08 -3.48
CA SER A 50 14.30 32.30 -2.77
C SER A 50 14.17 33.24 -1.57
N MET A 51 13.12 34.09 -1.58
CA MET A 51 12.80 35.00 -0.48
C MET A 51 12.14 34.26 0.69
N CYS A 52 11.48 33.09 0.46
CA CYS A 52 10.75 32.34 1.45
C CYS A 52 11.65 31.33 2.19
N ARG A 53 12.72 31.82 2.80
CA ARG A 53 13.81 30.98 3.36
C ARG A 53 13.40 30.06 4.51
N ASN A 54 12.33 30.40 5.25
CA ASN A 54 11.84 29.60 6.37
C ASN A 54 10.71 28.63 5.99
N LEU A 55 10.51 28.43 4.68
CA LEU A 55 9.46 27.55 4.20
C LEU A 55 9.70 26.11 4.64
N THR A 56 8.72 25.50 5.28
CA THR A 56 8.73 24.10 5.75
C THR A 56 7.80 23.22 4.94
N VAL A 57 6.72 23.78 4.42
CA VAL A 57 5.73 23.03 3.61
C VAL A 57 5.38 23.85 2.36
N LEU A 58 5.49 23.21 1.20
CA LEU A 58 5.15 23.82 -0.09
C LEU A 58 4.15 22.94 -0.84
N TYR A 59 2.98 23.51 -1.15
CA TYR A 59 1.93 22.89 -1.95
C TYR A 59 1.96 23.48 -3.36
N LEU A 60 2.30 22.67 -4.35
CA LEU A 60 2.34 22.99 -5.79
C LEU A 60 1.60 21.94 -6.63
N TYR A 61 0.75 21.13 -6.00
CA TYR A 61 -0.02 20.12 -6.72
C TYR A 61 -1.11 20.76 -7.61
N ASP A 62 -1.59 20.00 -8.60
CA ASP A 62 -2.59 20.45 -9.58
C ASP A 62 -2.16 21.72 -10.33
N ASN A 63 -0.92 21.72 -10.86
CA ASN A 63 -0.37 22.78 -11.70
C ASN A 63 0.17 22.20 -13.03
N GLN A 64 0.95 22.94 -13.78
CA GLN A 64 1.46 22.57 -15.10
C GLN A 64 3.00 22.59 -15.15
N LEU A 65 3.64 22.26 -14.04
CA LEU A 65 5.09 22.29 -13.92
C LEU A 65 5.72 21.15 -14.74
N LEU A 66 6.62 21.49 -15.66
CA LEU A 66 7.41 20.55 -16.45
C LEU A 66 8.65 20.06 -15.71
N LYS A 67 9.09 20.79 -14.69
CA LYS A 67 10.29 20.49 -13.90
C LYS A 67 10.06 20.79 -12.42
N ILE A 68 10.78 20.09 -11.57
CA ILE A 68 10.85 20.46 -10.16
C ILE A 68 11.56 21.80 -10.05
N PRO A 69 10.97 22.80 -9.36
CA PRO A 69 11.60 24.12 -9.24
C PRO A 69 12.91 24.05 -8.44
N THR A 70 13.77 25.03 -8.68
CA THR A 70 15.03 25.19 -7.93
C THR A 70 14.72 25.72 -6.54
N LEU A 71 14.96 24.89 -5.50
CA LEU A 71 14.61 25.20 -4.10
C LEU A 71 15.84 25.29 -3.19
N HIS A 72 17.02 25.64 -3.73
CA HIS A 72 18.27 25.64 -2.98
C HIS A 72 18.31 26.65 -1.82
N HIS A 73 17.46 27.68 -1.83
CA HIS A 73 17.30 28.63 -0.72
C HIS A 73 16.29 28.18 0.35
N ASN A 74 15.51 27.13 0.08
CA ASN A 74 14.43 26.64 0.94
C ASN A 74 14.84 25.39 1.75
N GLN A 75 16.03 25.43 2.36
CA GLN A 75 16.66 24.28 3.03
C GLN A 75 15.90 23.77 4.28
N HIS A 76 14.89 24.53 4.73
CA HIS A 76 14.02 24.13 5.85
C HIS A 76 12.81 23.30 5.41
N LEU A 77 12.63 23.07 4.09
CA LEU A 77 11.54 22.25 3.58
C LEU A 77 11.59 20.83 4.15
N THR A 78 10.46 20.43 4.71
CA THR A 78 10.21 19.09 5.24
C THR A 78 9.17 18.35 4.43
N MET A 79 8.24 19.04 3.78
CA MET A 79 7.20 18.47 2.96
C MET A 79 7.06 19.22 1.64
N LEU A 80 7.03 18.47 0.54
CA LEU A 80 6.89 19.01 -0.82
C LEU A 80 5.82 18.22 -1.58
N TYR A 81 4.78 18.95 -2.01
CA TYR A 81 3.64 18.41 -2.73
C TYR A 81 3.64 18.89 -4.16
N LEU A 82 3.87 17.97 -5.11
CA LEU A 82 4.02 18.22 -6.55
C LEU A 82 3.11 17.32 -7.39
N GLN A 83 2.08 16.71 -6.77
CA GLN A 83 1.19 15.79 -7.49
C GLN A 83 0.47 16.50 -8.64
N ASN A 84 0.10 15.71 -9.66
CA ASN A 84 -0.68 16.19 -10.81
C ASN A 84 -0.05 17.41 -11.50
N ASN A 85 1.22 17.28 -11.84
CA ASN A 85 1.96 18.19 -12.71
C ASN A 85 2.48 17.45 -13.94
N ASP A 86 3.26 18.08 -14.80
CA ASP A 86 3.86 17.49 -15.99
C ASP A 86 5.36 17.22 -15.81
N ILE A 87 5.80 16.87 -14.61
CA ILE A 87 7.20 16.66 -14.28
C ILE A 87 7.69 15.33 -14.86
N HIS A 88 8.79 15.37 -15.62
CA HIS A 88 9.38 14.21 -16.28
C HIS A 88 10.58 13.63 -15.53
N LYS A 89 11.23 14.43 -14.69
CA LYS A 89 12.48 14.05 -14.03
C LYS A 89 12.53 14.54 -12.60
N ILE A 90 13.09 13.69 -11.71
CA ILE A 90 13.37 14.07 -10.33
C ILE A 90 14.77 14.73 -10.32
N GLU A 91 14.79 16.04 -10.10
CA GLU A 91 16.01 16.85 -10.09
C GLU A 91 15.91 17.99 -9.08
N HIS A 92 17.02 18.70 -8.81
CA HIS A 92 17.09 19.88 -7.94
C HIS A 92 16.73 19.66 -6.46
N LEU A 93 16.60 18.41 -5.98
CA LEU A 93 16.22 18.10 -4.60
C LEU A 93 17.40 17.96 -3.65
N SER A 94 18.63 17.85 -4.15
CA SER A 94 19.85 17.64 -3.34
C SER A 94 20.07 18.65 -2.20
N PRO A 95 19.66 19.94 -2.30
CA PRO A 95 19.79 20.90 -1.20
C PRO A 95 18.78 20.70 -0.07
N LEU A 96 17.72 19.93 -0.30
CA LEU A 96 16.61 19.75 0.65
C LEU A 96 16.88 18.63 1.65
N ILE A 97 18.00 18.72 2.36
CA ILE A 97 18.45 17.66 3.29
C ILE A 97 17.49 17.36 4.43
N ARG A 98 16.53 18.25 4.73
CA ARG A 98 15.50 18.08 5.76
C ARG A 98 14.19 17.50 5.21
N LEU A 99 14.12 17.25 3.90
CA LEU A 99 12.89 16.76 3.28
C LEU A 99 12.55 15.36 3.83
N SER A 100 11.37 15.28 4.43
CA SER A 100 10.84 14.06 5.05
C SER A 100 9.73 13.43 4.20
N LYS A 101 8.95 14.26 3.49
CA LYS A 101 7.83 13.79 2.67
C LYS A 101 7.87 14.41 1.28
N LEU A 102 7.82 13.55 0.27
CA LEU A 102 7.82 13.94 -1.14
C LEU A 102 6.65 13.27 -1.87
N TYR A 103 5.78 14.09 -2.46
CA TYR A 103 4.60 13.65 -3.19
C TYR A 103 4.72 14.06 -4.66
N LEU A 104 4.83 13.07 -5.54
CA LEU A 104 5.05 13.21 -6.98
C LEU A 104 4.02 12.43 -7.82
N GLY A 105 2.93 11.93 -7.20
CA GLY A 105 1.90 11.17 -7.92
C GLY A 105 1.29 11.93 -9.10
N GLY A 106 0.86 11.21 -10.15
CA GLY A 106 0.19 11.82 -11.31
C GLY A 106 1.07 12.69 -12.19
N ASN A 107 2.39 12.50 -12.20
CA ASN A 107 3.35 13.16 -13.09
C ASN A 107 3.71 12.30 -14.32
N CYS A 108 4.81 12.59 -14.99
CA CYS A 108 5.34 11.88 -16.15
C CYS A 108 6.73 11.28 -15.87
N ILE A 109 7.01 10.92 -14.63
CA ILE A 109 8.33 10.45 -14.19
C ILE A 109 8.48 8.97 -14.59
N THR A 110 9.56 8.65 -15.27
CA THR A 110 9.86 7.27 -15.71
C THR A 110 10.92 6.59 -14.85
N VAL A 111 11.73 7.36 -14.12
CA VAL A 111 12.81 6.82 -13.28
C VAL A 111 12.82 7.49 -11.91
N ILE A 112 12.89 6.69 -10.85
CA ILE A 112 13.15 7.20 -9.49
C ILE A 112 14.65 7.37 -9.34
N GLU A 113 15.12 8.61 -9.45
CA GLU A 113 16.52 9.03 -9.35
C GLU A 113 16.65 10.35 -8.56
N GLY A 114 17.88 10.81 -8.30
CA GLY A 114 18.14 12.15 -7.76
C GLY A 114 17.75 12.35 -6.29
N LEU A 115 17.50 11.28 -5.53
CA LEU A 115 17.18 11.35 -4.10
C LEU A 115 18.37 11.02 -3.19
N ASP A 116 19.58 10.94 -3.74
CA ASP A 116 20.78 10.42 -3.05
C ASP A 116 21.19 11.21 -1.81
N LYS A 117 20.80 12.50 -1.73
CA LYS A 117 21.11 13.38 -0.61
C LYS A 117 19.99 13.53 0.42
N LEU A 118 18.85 12.83 0.19
CA LEU A 118 17.67 12.97 1.04
C LEU A 118 17.68 11.90 2.17
N GLU A 119 18.66 11.96 3.04
CA GLU A 119 18.86 11.01 4.14
C GLU A 119 17.71 10.99 5.16
N ASN A 120 16.87 12.04 5.19
CA ASN A 120 15.72 12.16 6.08
C ASN A 120 14.38 11.84 5.41
N LEU A 121 14.38 11.38 4.16
CA LEU A 121 13.15 11.09 3.42
C LEU A 121 12.46 9.85 4.00
N GLN A 122 11.27 10.04 4.58
CA GLN A 122 10.47 8.99 5.21
C GLN A 122 9.31 8.54 4.33
N GLU A 123 8.69 9.45 3.58
CA GLU A 123 7.55 9.16 2.73
C GLU A 123 7.82 9.58 1.29
N LEU A 124 7.72 8.63 0.36
CA LEU A 124 7.80 8.84 -1.08
C LEU A 124 6.53 8.33 -1.75
N HIS A 125 5.79 9.24 -2.35
CA HIS A 125 4.58 8.97 -3.12
C HIS A 125 4.83 9.31 -4.58
N ILE A 126 4.78 8.30 -5.46
CA ILE A 126 5.05 8.43 -6.90
C ILE A 126 4.07 7.58 -7.72
N GLU A 127 2.85 7.47 -7.23
CA GLU A 127 1.78 6.70 -7.87
C GLU A 127 1.31 7.30 -9.19
N ASN A 128 0.72 6.46 -10.05
CA ASN A 128 -0.01 6.83 -11.25
C ASN A 128 0.77 7.75 -12.20
N GLN A 129 2.01 7.37 -12.51
CA GLN A 129 2.78 8.14 -13.49
C GLN A 129 2.22 7.97 -14.90
N ARG A 130 2.09 9.06 -15.63
CA ARG A 130 1.64 9.09 -17.02
C ARG A 130 2.79 8.73 -17.95
N MET A 131 3.09 7.44 -18.04
CA MET A 131 4.20 6.93 -18.85
C MET A 131 3.77 6.64 -20.29
N PRO A 132 4.71 6.67 -21.24
CA PRO A 132 4.47 6.20 -22.59
C PRO A 132 3.94 4.77 -22.63
N PRO A 133 3.16 4.39 -23.65
CA PRO A 133 2.64 3.03 -23.77
C PRO A 133 3.76 1.99 -23.81
N GLY A 134 3.64 0.97 -22.94
CA GLY A 134 4.63 -0.13 -22.83
C GLY A 134 5.82 0.17 -21.93
N GLU A 135 5.94 1.38 -21.40
CA GLU A 135 6.97 1.71 -20.40
C GLU A 135 6.48 1.43 -18.98
N LYS A 136 7.43 1.23 -18.08
CA LYS A 136 7.21 1.04 -16.65
C LYS A 136 8.14 1.94 -15.84
N LEU A 137 7.78 2.21 -14.60
CA LEU A 137 8.63 2.96 -13.68
C LEU A 137 9.92 2.17 -13.40
N LEU A 138 11.05 2.85 -13.48
CA LEU A 138 12.37 2.29 -13.22
C LEU A 138 12.94 2.86 -11.91
N PHE A 139 13.90 2.15 -11.36
CA PHE A 139 14.56 2.54 -10.11
C PHE A 139 16.06 2.66 -10.33
N ASP A 140 16.64 3.83 -9.99
CA ASP A 140 18.10 3.93 -9.92
C ASP A 140 18.62 3.24 -8.65
N PRO A 141 19.50 2.23 -8.77
CA PRO A 141 20.00 1.49 -7.62
C PRO A 141 20.81 2.32 -6.62
N ARG A 142 21.41 3.44 -7.04
CA ARG A 142 22.14 4.36 -6.15
C ARG A 142 21.16 5.10 -5.25
N THR A 143 20.13 5.66 -5.85
CA THR A 143 19.04 6.34 -5.14
C THR A 143 18.35 5.40 -4.14
N LEU A 144 17.98 4.18 -4.54
CA LEU A 144 17.36 3.22 -3.63
C LEU A 144 18.24 2.88 -2.41
N ARG A 145 19.55 2.70 -2.63
CA ARG A 145 20.48 2.44 -1.52
C ARG A 145 20.59 3.62 -0.57
N ALA A 146 20.62 4.85 -1.10
CA ALA A 146 20.73 6.05 -0.29
C ALA A 146 19.52 6.23 0.63
N ILE A 147 18.29 6.00 0.13
CA ILE A 147 17.06 6.17 0.90
C ILE A 147 16.65 4.91 1.69
N SER A 148 17.38 3.79 1.56
CA SER A 148 16.99 2.49 2.13
C SER A 148 16.89 2.48 3.66
N SER A 149 17.66 3.34 4.34
CA SER A 149 17.65 3.45 5.80
C SER A 149 16.54 4.36 6.33
N SER A 150 16.03 5.29 5.53
CA SER A 150 15.13 6.36 5.97
C SER A 150 13.69 6.15 5.53
N VAL A 151 13.44 5.62 4.32
CA VAL A 151 12.08 5.48 3.77
C VAL A 151 11.27 4.44 4.54
N GLN A 152 10.10 4.87 5.00
CA GLN A 152 9.13 4.09 5.76
C GLN A 152 7.82 3.87 4.98
N VAL A 153 7.43 4.83 4.15
CA VAL A 153 6.23 4.75 3.32
C VAL A 153 6.63 4.92 1.86
N LEU A 154 6.29 3.92 1.04
CA LEU A 154 6.50 3.95 -0.40
C LEU A 154 5.18 3.69 -1.11
N ASN A 155 4.76 4.62 -1.97
CA ASN A 155 3.62 4.47 -2.84
C ASN A 155 4.07 4.48 -4.29
N ILE A 156 3.99 3.31 -4.94
CA ILE A 156 4.34 3.05 -6.35
C ILE A 156 3.16 2.45 -7.13
N ALA A 157 1.95 2.72 -6.67
CA ALA A 157 0.74 2.22 -7.31
C ALA A 157 0.58 2.73 -8.74
N GLY A 158 -0.01 1.93 -9.64
CA GLY A 158 -0.38 2.36 -10.99
C GLY A 158 0.79 2.74 -11.90
N ASN A 159 1.92 2.02 -11.83
CA ASN A 159 3.15 2.36 -12.55
C ASN A 159 3.65 1.25 -13.51
N ASN A 160 2.76 0.37 -13.95
CA ASN A 160 3.06 -0.73 -14.87
C ASN A 160 4.20 -1.67 -14.43
N LEU A 161 4.47 -1.76 -13.14
CA LEU A 161 5.56 -2.59 -12.60
C LEU A 161 5.23 -4.07 -12.78
N ASP A 162 6.11 -4.82 -13.40
CA ASP A 162 6.06 -6.28 -13.53
C ASP A 162 6.87 -7.01 -12.45
N SER A 163 7.77 -6.29 -11.77
CA SER A 163 8.64 -6.76 -10.70
C SER A 163 8.80 -5.69 -9.62
N ILE A 164 8.98 -6.14 -8.36
CA ILE A 164 9.32 -5.28 -7.21
C ILE A 164 10.68 -5.65 -6.60
N ARG A 165 11.50 -6.40 -7.34
CA ARG A 165 12.79 -6.88 -6.84
C ARG A 165 13.75 -5.74 -6.49
N ASP A 166 13.69 -4.65 -7.23
CA ASP A 166 14.56 -3.49 -7.02
C ASP A 166 14.40 -2.88 -5.63
N ILE A 167 13.20 -2.94 -5.04
CA ILE A 167 12.94 -2.40 -3.71
C ILE A 167 13.28 -3.35 -2.55
N GLU A 168 13.92 -4.50 -2.81
CA GLU A 168 14.33 -5.47 -1.77
C GLU A 168 15.26 -4.86 -0.71
N CYS A 169 16.04 -3.84 -1.08
CA CYS A 169 16.93 -3.14 -0.17
C CYS A 169 16.18 -2.26 0.86
N LEU A 170 14.91 -1.92 0.63
CA LEU A 170 14.12 -1.03 1.49
C LEU A 170 13.52 -1.77 2.70
N ARG A 171 14.36 -2.31 3.56
CA ARG A 171 13.96 -3.17 4.70
C ARG A 171 13.27 -2.42 5.84
N ASN A 172 13.36 -1.09 5.85
CA ASN A 172 12.73 -0.24 6.86
C ASN A 172 11.30 0.19 6.51
N LEU A 173 10.77 -0.30 5.37
CA LEU A 173 9.41 0.01 4.97
C LEU A 173 8.39 -0.44 6.02
N TYR A 174 7.51 0.50 6.36
CA TYR A 174 6.36 0.33 7.23
C TYR A 174 5.07 0.17 6.44
N GLN A 175 4.95 0.92 5.33
CA GLN A 175 3.84 0.84 4.40
C GLN A 175 4.35 0.74 2.96
N LEU A 176 3.77 -0.19 2.19
CA LEU A 176 4.01 -0.34 0.76
C LEU A 176 2.67 -0.38 0.03
N HIS A 177 2.47 0.60 -0.88
CA HIS A 177 1.35 0.63 -1.79
C HIS A 177 1.87 0.31 -3.20
N ALA A 178 1.56 -0.89 -3.71
CA ALA A 178 1.95 -1.38 -5.02
C ALA A 178 0.76 -1.95 -5.81
N ASN A 179 -0.44 -1.45 -5.49
CA ASN A 179 -1.68 -1.79 -6.19
C ASN A 179 -1.66 -1.30 -7.65
N ASP A 180 -2.53 -1.88 -8.48
CA ASP A 180 -2.72 -1.50 -9.88
C ASP A 180 -1.42 -1.53 -10.70
N ASN A 181 -0.62 -2.59 -10.53
CA ASN A 181 0.58 -2.89 -11.29
C ASN A 181 0.42 -4.23 -12.07
N LEU A 182 1.49 -4.71 -12.70
CA LEU A 182 1.49 -5.90 -13.53
C LEU A 182 2.21 -7.09 -12.85
N LEU A 183 2.23 -7.13 -11.52
CA LEU A 183 2.95 -8.14 -10.75
C LEU A 183 2.30 -9.53 -10.91
N THR A 184 3.09 -10.54 -11.31
CA THR A 184 2.62 -11.91 -11.58
C THR A 184 3.28 -12.97 -10.69
N ASP A 185 4.51 -12.73 -10.21
CA ASP A 185 5.30 -13.73 -9.47
C ASP A 185 5.12 -13.61 -7.96
N MET A 186 4.41 -14.59 -7.39
CA MET A 186 4.23 -14.72 -5.94
C MET A 186 5.50 -15.16 -5.19
N LYS A 187 6.48 -15.75 -5.88
CA LYS A 187 7.74 -16.16 -5.24
C LYS A 187 8.64 -14.95 -5.05
N GLU A 188 8.69 -14.08 -6.05
CA GLU A 188 9.39 -12.80 -5.96
C GLU A 188 8.79 -11.95 -4.83
N LEU A 189 7.44 -11.82 -4.81
CA LEU A 189 6.75 -11.12 -3.73
C LEU A 189 7.15 -11.67 -2.36
N ALA A 190 7.14 -13.00 -2.20
CA ALA A 190 7.52 -13.65 -0.94
C ALA A 190 8.97 -13.34 -0.53
N HIS A 191 9.88 -13.30 -1.50
CA HIS A 191 11.28 -12.98 -1.26
C HIS A 191 11.44 -11.53 -0.77
N VAL A 192 10.84 -10.58 -1.47
CA VAL A 192 10.95 -9.14 -1.16
C VAL A 192 10.30 -8.80 0.17
N ILE A 193 9.01 -9.16 0.37
CA ILE A 193 8.30 -8.83 1.61
C ILE A 193 8.79 -9.63 2.82
N GLY A 194 9.35 -10.83 2.59
CA GLY A 194 9.95 -11.65 3.63
C GLY A 194 11.14 -10.99 4.33
N GLY A 195 11.82 -10.06 3.64
CA GLY A 195 12.92 -9.24 4.17
C GLY A 195 12.45 -7.96 4.87
N MET A 196 11.18 -7.57 4.74
CA MET A 196 10.62 -6.32 5.26
C MET A 196 9.96 -6.55 6.64
N PHE A 197 10.75 -6.73 7.68
CA PHE A 197 10.25 -7.10 9.02
C PHE A 197 9.42 -6.02 9.72
N ARG A 198 9.45 -4.77 9.21
CA ARG A 198 8.67 -3.65 9.75
C ARG A 198 7.38 -3.40 8.99
N LEU A 199 7.14 -4.15 7.91
CA LEU A 199 5.99 -3.93 7.05
C LEU A 199 4.69 -4.26 7.79
N TRP A 200 3.91 -3.22 8.06
CA TRP A 200 2.65 -3.26 8.78
C TRP A 200 1.45 -3.18 7.84
N ARG A 201 1.56 -2.40 6.74
CA ARG A 201 0.53 -2.25 5.73
C ARG A 201 1.06 -2.54 4.34
N LEU A 202 0.29 -3.32 3.58
CA LEU A 202 0.59 -3.71 2.21
C LEU A 202 -0.68 -3.66 1.36
N ASP A 203 -0.66 -2.88 0.29
CA ASP A 203 -1.75 -2.81 -0.68
C ASP A 203 -1.25 -3.30 -2.04
N LEU A 204 -1.88 -4.36 -2.58
CA LEU A 204 -1.48 -5.07 -3.78
C LEU A 204 -2.63 -5.30 -4.76
N LEU A 205 -3.86 -4.85 -4.46
CA LEU A 205 -5.02 -5.03 -5.33
C LEU A 205 -4.73 -4.55 -6.76
N GLY A 206 -5.45 -5.09 -7.75
CA GLY A 206 -5.25 -4.71 -9.14
C GLY A 206 -4.06 -5.39 -9.84
N ASN A 207 -3.28 -6.23 -9.13
CA ASN A 207 -2.19 -7.00 -9.75
C ASN A 207 -2.69 -8.36 -10.28
N PRO A 208 -2.09 -8.90 -11.36
CA PRO A 208 -2.50 -10.20 -11.93
C PRO A 208 -2.45 -11.37 -10.95
N PHE A 209 -1.48 -11.38 -10.01
CA PHE A 209 -1.41 -12.45 -9.02
C PHE A 209 -2.56 -12.45 -8.00
N CYS A 210 -3.30 -11.33 -7.84
CA CYS A 210 -4.45 -11.27 -6.92
C CYS A 210 -5.57 -12.23 -7.33
N HIS A 211 -5.66 -12.59 -8.61
CA HIS A 211 -6.61 -13.58 -9.12
C HIS A 211 -6.23 -15.03 -8.79
N LYS A 212 -5.02 -15.29 -8.29
CA LYS A 212 -4.59 -16.64 -7.92
C LYS A 212 -5.35 -17.12 -6.69
N ALA A 213 -5.74 -18.41 -6.71
CA ALA A 213 -6.44 -19.01 -5.58
C ALA A 213 -5.68 -18.84 -4.26
N LYS A 214 -6.40 -18.43 -3.21
CA LYS A 214 -5.86 -18.21 -1.87
C LYS A 214 -4.77 -17.14 -1.83
N TYR A 215 -4.85 -16.13 -2.70
CA TYR A 215 -3.92 -15.01 -2.72
C TYR A 215 -3.71 -14.41 -1.33
N ARG A 216 -4.79 -13.95 -0.68
CA ARG A 216 -4.73 -13.32 0.64
C ARG A 216 -4.09 -14.22 1.69
N ASP A 217 -4.47 -15.49 1.74
CA ASP A 217 -3.92 -16.46 2.70
C ASP A 217 -2.41 -16.63 2.52
N ARG A 218 -1.96 -16.69 1.26
CA ARG A 218 -0.53 -16.82 0.93
C ARG A 218 0.25 -15.59 1.38
N VAL A 219 -0.25 -14.38 1.12
CA VAL A 219 0.43 -13.14 1.52
C VAL A 219 0.52 -13.02 3.03
N ILE A 220 -0.53 -13.39 3.77
CA ILE A 220 -0.52 -13.39 5.25
C ILE A 220 0.56 -14.32 5.81
N VAL A 221 0.75 -15.49 5.19
CA VAL A 221 1.80 -16.44 5.62
C VAL A 221 3.21 -15.92 5.30
N MET A 222 3.38 -15.19 4.18
CA MET A 222 4.67 -14.64 3.77
C MET A 222 5.12 -13.46 4.65
N ALA A 223 4.20 -12.58 5.03
CA ALA A 223 4.45 -11.35 5.77
C ALA A 223 4.00 -11.48 7.23
N LYS A 224 4.90 -11.90 8.10
CA LYS A 224 4.59 -12.24 9.51
C LYS A 224 4.03 -11.07 10.34
N ASN A 225 4.48 -9.86 10.08
CA ASN A 225 4.15 -8.67 10.88
C ASN A 225 3.13 -7.75 10.19
N LEU A 226 2.48 -8.25 9.12
CA LEU A 226 1.52 -7.46 8.36
C LEU A 226 0.17 -7.42 9.08
N ASP A 227 -0.34 -6.25 9.43
CA ASP A 227 -1.64 -6.08 10.09
C ASP A 227 -2.74 -5.69 9.11
N ILE A 228 -2.41 -4.93 8.07
CA ILE A 228 -3.36 -4.51 7.05
C ILE A 228 -2.91 -5.01 5.68
N LEU A 229 -3.77 -5.76 5.00
CA LEU A 229 -3.59 -6.19 3.62
C LEU A 229 -4.78 -5.73 2.80
N ASP A 230 -4.51 -4.96 1.74
CA ASP A 230 -5.54 -4.46 0.81
C ASP A 230 -6.68 -3.72 1.55
N GLY A 231 -6.32 -2.85 2.49
CA GLY A 231 -7.24 -2.07 3.31
C GLY A 231 -8.05 -2.87 4.33
N LYS A 232 -7.80 -4.17 4.49
CA LYS A 232 -8.50 -5.04 5.45
C LYS A 232 -7.56 -5.53 6.53
N GLU A 233 -7.96 -5.40 7.78
CA GLU A 233 -7.22 -5.93 8.92
C GLU A 233 -7.07 -7.46 8.86
N ILE A 234 -5.96 -7.95 9.38
CA ILE A 234 -5.66 -9.37 9.53
C ILE A 234 -5.85 -9.73 10.99
N SER A 235 -6.93 -10.47 11.31
CA SER A 235 -7.15 -10.91 12.69
C SER A 235 -6.07 -11.88 13.15
N GLU A 236 -5.68 -11.79 14.41
CA GLU A 236 -4.67 -12.66 15.01
C GLU A 236 -5.10 -14.14 14.97
N THR A 237 -6.38 -14.42 15.09
CA THR A 237 -6.93 -15.77 14.92
C THR A 237 -6.72 -16.31 13.52
N SER A 238 -6.99 -15.51 12.48
CA SER A 238 -6.74 -15.89 11.09
C SER A 238 -5.26 -16.11 10.82
N ARG A 239 -4.40 -15.23 11.34
CA ARG A 239 -2.95 -15.35 11.23
C ARG A 239 -2.44 -16.67 11.80
N ARG A 240 -2.77 -16.95 13.07
CA ARG A 240 -2.37 -18.22 13.74
C ARG A 240 -2.88 -19.44 13.02
N PHE A 241 -4.14 -19.42 12.58
CA PHE A 241 -4.72 -20.54 11.82
C PHE A 241 -3.96 -20.81 10.53
N LEU A 242 -3.70 -19.77 9.74
CA LEU A 242 -3.01 -19.89 8.45
C LEU A 242 -1.56 -20.36 8.61
N HIS A 243 -0.83 -19.87 9.62
CA HIS A 243 0.53 -20.32 9.91
C HIS A 243 0.53 -21.79 10.33
N ASN A 244 -0.29 -22.19 11.30
CA ASN A 244 -0.38 -23.58 11.75
C ASN A 244 -0.75 -24.53 10.60
N TRP A 245 -1.67 -24.12 9.75
CA TRP A 245 -2.07 -24.91 8.57
C TRP A 245 -0.93 -25.04 7.56
N HIS A 246 -0.21 -23.95 7.30
CA HIS A 246 0.94 -23.96 6.42
C HIS A 246 2.05 -24.88 6.95
N ASP A 247 2.40 -24.75 8.22
CA ASP A 247 3.45 -25.54 8.86
C ASP A 247 3.10 -27.05 8.85
N ALA A 248 1.85 -27.40 9.16
CA ALA A 248 1.40 -28.77 9.07
C ALA A 248 1.51 -29.35 7.65
N ARG A 249 1.22 -28.51 6.63
CA ARG A 249 1.34 -28.89 5.24
C ARG A 249 2.79 -29.09 4.79
N GLU A 250 3.69 -28.21 5.23
CA GLU A 250 5.12 -28.32 4.94
C GLU A 250 5.72 -29.57 5.61
N VAL A 251 5.32 -29.90 6.83
CA VAL A 251 5.73 -31.14 7.51
C VAL A 251 5.25 -32.38 6.73
N GLN A 252 4.00 -32.36 6.26
CA GLN A 252 3.48 -33.47 5.44
C GLN A 252 4.22 -33.60 4.11
N LYS A 253 4.56 -32.47 3.46
CA LYS A 253 5.30 -32.45 2.22
C LYS A 253 6.71 -33.04 2.41
N LYS A 254 7.43 -32.61 3.43
CA LYS A 254 8.75 -33.15 3.78
C LYS A 254 8.72 -34.67 4.05
N ARG A 255 7.73 -35.13 4.82
CA ARG A 255 7.54 -36.57 5.08
C ARG A 255 7.30 -37.36 3.79
N ARG A 256 6.52 -36.82 2.85
CA ARG A 256 6.32 -37.47 1.54
C ARG A 256 7.61 -37.54 0.74
N GLU A 257 8.35 -36.45 0.69
CA GLU A 257 9.64 -36.37 -0.04
C GLU A 257 10.67 -37.33 0.57
N GLU A 258 10.74 -37.43 1.90
CA GLU A 258 11.58 -38.41 2.60
C GLU A 258 11.18 -39.86 2.32
N ASN A 259 9.87 -40.17 2.30
CA ASN A 259 9.40 -41.52 1.98
C ASN A 259 9.69 -41.90 0.52
N ILE A 260 9.53 -40.97 -0.42
CA ILE A 260 9.91 -41.16 -1.83
C ILE A 260 11.41 -41.42 -1.94
N ARG A 261 12.25 -40.62 -1.26
CA ARG A 261 13.70 -40.78 -1.26
C ARG A 261 14.15 -42.12 -0.62
N LYS A 262 13.52 -42.56 0.45
CA LYS A 262 13.79 -43.88 1.07
C LYS A 262 13.34 -45.01 0.16
N GLY A 263 12.16 -44.92 -0.45
CA GLY A 263 11.68 -45.95 -1.40
C GLY A 263 12.56 -46.02 -2.68
N SER A 264 13.12 -44.88 -3.13
CA SER A 264 14.06 -44.88 -4.29
C SER A 264 15.42 -45.47 -3.91
N ALA A 265 15.83 -45.44 -2.65
CA ALA A 265 17.10 -46.06 -2.20
C ALA A 265 17.00 -47.57 -2.03
N GLU A 266 15.81 -48.11 -1.77
CA GLU A 266 15.57 -49.58 -1.68
C GLU A 266 15.45 -50.27 -3.05
N PHE A 267 15.27 -49.52 -4.16
CA PHE A 267 15.20 -50.04 -5.51
C PHE A 267 16.53 -50.00 -6.31
N GLY A 268 17.60 -49.70 -5.68
CA GLY A 268 18.94 -49.64 -6.26
C GLY A 268 19.83 -50.83 -5.93
N ASP A 269 19.37 -52.04 -6.09
CA ASP A 269 20.16 -53.22 -6.47
C ASP A 269 19.20 -54.44 -6.59
N GLY A 270 19.17 -54.99 -7.78
CA GLY A 270 18.67 -56.26 -8.25
C GLY A 270 17.76 -57.07 -7.31
N ALA A 271 16.45 -56.97 -7.42
CA ALA A 271 15.56 -58.05 -7.02
C ALA A 271 14.23 -58.01 -7.80
N LEU A 272 14.10 -58.94 -8.71
CA LEU A 272 12.93 -59.72 -9.11
C LEU A 272 11.55 -59.10 -8.84
N LEU A 273 10.79 -58.95 -9.93
CA LEU A 273 9.33 -58.84 -9.99
C LEU A 273 8.63 -59.69 -8.92
N ARG A 274 8.17 -59.05 -7.84
CA ARG A 274 7.12 -59.60 -6.99
C ARG A 274 5.82 -58.95 -7.40
N GLU A 275 4.86 -59.78 -7.81
CA GLU A 275 3.51 -59.40 -8.17
C GLU A 275 2.85 -58.58 -7.04
N LEU A 276 2.30 -57.45 -7.39
CA LEU A 276 1.50 -56.62 -6.48
C LEU A 276 0.21 -57.34 -6.12
N PRO A 277 -0.21 -57.38 -4.85
CA PRO A 277 -1.50 -57.90 -4.48
C PRO A 277 -2.62 -57.03 -5.10
N PRO A 278 -3.78 -57.63 -5.44
CA PRO A 278 -4.86 -56.91 -6.11
C PRO A 278 -5.37 -55.76 -5.24
N VAL A 279 -5.52 -54.61 -5.86
CA VAL A 279 -6.06 -53.38 -5.28
C VAL A 279 -7.51 -53.69 -4.87
N LYS A 280 -7.80 -53.67 -3.56
CA LYS A 280 -9.18 -53.69 -3.07
C LYS A 280 -9.85 -52.37 -3.46
N ASP A 281 -10.92 -52.50 -4.23
CA ASP A 281 -11.80 -51.38 -4.58
C ASP A 281 -12.38 -50.71 -3.33
N TYR A 282 -11.91 -49.50 -3.01
CA TYR A 282 -12.61 -48.64 -2.08
C TYR A 282 -13.69 -47.90 -2.84
N PRO A 283 -14.94 -47.85 -2.35
CA PRO A 283 -16.00 -47.10 -3.02
C PRO A 283 -15.65 -45.62 -3.11
N ARG A 284 -15.78 -45.05 -4.31
CA ARG A 284 -15.60 -43.59 -4.54
C ARG A 284 -16.61 -42.82 -3.71
N PRO A 285 -16.22 -41.76 -3.02
CA PRO A 285 -17.16 -40.88 -2.34
C PRO A 285 -18.06 -40.20 -3.38
N PRO A 286 -19.35 -39.96 -3.08
CA PRO A 286 -20.28 -39.35 -4.03
C PRO A 286 -19.89 -37.92 -4.36
N ASN A 287 -19.83 -37.60 -5.68
CA ASN A 287 -19.72 -36.27 -6.19
C ASN A 287 -20.96 -35.46 -5.77
N LYS A 288 -20.77 -34.46 -4.90
CA LYS A 288 -21.51 -33.23 -4.63
C LYS A 288 -21.53 -32.93 -3.13
N ILE A 289 -20.59 -32.07 -2.73
CA ILE A 289 -20.70 -31.32 -1.47
C ILE A 289 -20.67 -29.84 -1.83
N PRO A 290 -21.72 -29.07 -1.50
CA PRO A 290 -21.68 -27.60 -1.67
C PRO A 290 -20.63 -27.01 -0.75
N GLY A 291 -20.02 -25.89 -1.21
CA GLY A 291 -18.87 -25.24 -0.63
C GLY A 291 -18.92 -25.02 0.89
N TYR A 292 -17.70 -24.97 1.43
CA TYR A 292 -17.34 -24.77 2.84
C TYR A 292 -17.50 -25.99 3.75
N MET A 293 -16.56 -26.91 3.65
CA MET A 293 -16.18 -27.75 4.79
C MET A 293 -14.65 -27.69 4.96
N MET A 294 -14.23 -27.22 6.13
CA MET A 294 -12.83 -27.23 6.55
C MET A 294 -12.26 -28.65 6.56
N PRO A 295 -11.15 -28.98 5.85
CA PRO A 295 -10.48 -30.25 6.00
C PRO A 295 -9.63 -30.22 7.28
N GLY A 296 -10.05 -30.88 8.34
CA GLY A 296 -9.17 -31.06 9.50
C GLY A 296 -9.80 -31.38 10.83
N LEU A 297 -11.13 -31.30 11.00
CA LEU A 297 -11.80 -31.73 12.22
C LEU A 297 -12.62 -33.00 11.98
N MET A 298 -11.95 -34.11 11.70
CA MET A 298 -12.55 -35.42 12.02
C MET A 298 -12.32 -35.70 13.52
N MET A 299 -13.21 -35.19 14.36
CA MET A 299 -13.43 -35.78 15.69
C MET A 299 -14.06 -37.16 15.50
N LYS A 300 -13.24 -38.20 15.60
CA LYS A 300 -13.75 -39.57 15.70
C LYS A 300 -14.61 -39.64 16.96
N GLY A 301 -15.94 -39.80 16.81
CA GLY A 301 -16.79 -40.24 17.91
C GLY A 301 -18.05 -39.42 18.23
N LEU A 302 -18.44 -38.39 17.49
CA LEU A 302 -19.70 -37.69 17.77
C LEU A 302 -20.84 -38.17 16.86
N PRO A 303 -22.01 -38.57 17.42
CA PRO A 303 -23.19 -38.95 16.66
C PRO A 303 -23.72 -37.77 15.84
N ARG A 304 -24.16 -38.03 14.61
CA ARG A 304 -24.63 -37.03 13.62
C ARG A 304 -25.70 -36.06 14.17
N LYS A 305 -26.53 -36.48 15.11
CA LYS A 305 -27.55 -35.65 15.77
C LYS A 305 -26.97 -34.50 16.60
N GLN A 306 -25.82 -34.66 17.24
CA GLN A 306 -25.16 -33.56 18.01
C GLN A 306 -24.48 -32.52 17.12
N PHE A 307 -24.10 -32.91 15.93
CA PHE A 307 -23.51 -31.99 14.95
C PHE A 307 -24.55 -31.03 14.36
N ASP A 308 -25.76 -31.57 14.09
CA ASP A 308 -26.87 -30.75 13.56
C ASP A 308 -27.42 -29.78 14.63
N GLU A 309 -27.39 -30.14 15.90
CA GLU A 309 -27.76 -29.21 17.01
C GLU A 309 -26.75 -28.07 17.21
N ILE A 310 -25.45 -28.31 17.02
CA ILE A 310 -24.43 -27.28 17.12
C ILE A 310 -24.53 -26.29 15.93
N LEU A 311 -24.81 -26.80 14.72
CA LEU A 311 -25.06 -26.00 13.54
C LEU A 311 -26.33 -25.14 13.66
N ALA A 312 -27.38 -25.66 14.26
CA ALA A 312 -28.62 -24.93 14.51
C ALA A 312 -28.42 -23.77 15.52
N ARG A 313 -27.61 -23.99 16.57
CA ARG A 313 -27.28 -22.96 17.57
C ARG A 313 -26.36 -21.87 17.02
N THR A 314 -25.43 -22.15 16.11
CA THR A 314 -24.58 -21.13 15.47
C THR A 314 -25.35 -20.28 14.47
N ASN A 315 -26.33 -20.85 13.77
CA ASN A 315 -27.18 -20.09 12.84
C ASN A 315 -28.22 -19.19 13.54
N SER A 316 -28.71 -19.58 14.72
CA SER A 316 -29.62 -18.73 15.50
C SER A 316 -28.94 -17.47 16.10
N ASN A 317 -27.67 -17.57 16.47
CA ASN A 317 -26.90 -16.44 16.96
C ASN A 317 -26.50 -15.42 15.85
N LEU A 318 -26.46 -15.84 14.59
CA LEU A 318 -26.22 -14.96 13.44
C LEU A 318 -27.45 -14.17 12.99
N THR A 319 -28.66 -14.65 13.31
CA THR A 319 -29.92 -13.96 12.98
C THR A 319 -30.35 -12.96 14.04
N GLU A 320 -29.95 -13.11 15.29
CA GLU A 320 -30.24 -12.12 16.35
C GLU A 320 -29.34 -10.89 16.27
N ASP A 321 -28.09 -10.99 15.83
CA ASP A 321 -27.18 -9.86 15.69
C ASP A 321 -27.51 -8.94 14.49
N THR A 322 -28.23 -9.44 13.48
CA THR A 322 -28.69 -8.63 12.34
C THR A 322 -29.99 -7.87 12.61
N SER A 323 -30.86 -8.38 13.51
CA SER A 323 -32.10 -7.71 13.88
C SER A 323 -31.89 -6.56 14.90
N GLN A 324 -30.88 -6.62 15.76
CA GLN A 324 -30.56 -5.50 16.68
C GLN A 324 -29.83 -4.34 15.98
N LYS A 325 -29.09 -4.56 14.92
CA LYS A 325 -28.44 -3.47 14.13
C LYS A 325 -29.43 -2.73 13.23
N HIS A 326 -30.54 -3.31 12.84
CA HIS A 326 -31.58 -2.61 12.06
C HIS A 326 -32.51 -1.75 12.89
N SER A 327 -32.74 -2.05 14.17
CA SER A 327 -33.61 -1.24 15.03
C SER A 327 -32.90 0.02 15.61
N ALA A 328 -31.56 0.01 15.69
CA ALA A 328 -30.79 1.18 16.15
C ALA A 328 -30.58 2.25 15.07
N ASN A 329 -30.66 1.88 13.77
CA ASN A 329 -30.46 2.83 12.67
C ASN A 329 -31.74 3.55 12.20
N VAL A 330 -32.91 3.15 12.71
CA VAL A 330 -34.19 3.81 12.38
C VAL A 330 -34.53 4.93 13.38
N LYS A 331 -33.97 4.93 14.60
CA LYS A 331 -34.21 5.96 15.60
C LYS A 331 -33.32 7.21 15.49
N THR A 332 -32.27 7.19 14.71
CA THR A 332 -31.38 8.36 14.50
C THR A 332 -31.67 9.16 13.24
N ARG A 333 -32.62 8.72 12.38
CA ARG A 333 -32.98 9.44 11.12
C ARG A 333 -34.25 10.29 11.21
N SER A 334 -34.99 10.29 12.32
CA SER A 334 -36.22 11.11 12.51
C SER A 334 -36.02 12.37 13.34
N GLY A 335 -34.79 12.72 13.74
CA GLY A 335 -34.48 13.85 14.62
C GLY A 335 -33.90 15.11 13.96
N ILE A 336 -33.58 15.08 12.64
CA ILE A 336 -32.95 16.23 11.98
C ILE A 336 -33.74 16.63 10.72
N LEU A 337 -35.01 16.98 10.91
CA LEU A 337 -35.81 17.66 9.89
C LEU A 337 -36.90 18.51 10.56
N ARG A 338 -36.49 19.48 11.37
CA ARG A 338 -37.30 20.65 11.73
C ARG A 338 -36.39 21.74 12.30
N SER A 339 -35.79 22.54 11.45
CA SER A 339 -35.48 23.96 11.66
C SER A 339 -34.57 24.50 10.57
N ASN A 340 -35.16 24.92 9.46
CA ASN A 340 -34.61 25.93 8.55
C ASN A 340 -35.62 26.26 7.46
N THR A 341 -36.74 26.85 7.89
CA THR A 341 -37.54 27.74 7.06
C THR A 341 -37.97 28.89 7.99
N LEU A 342 -37.38 30.03 7.74
CA LEU A 342 -37.89 31.37 7.97
C LEU A 342 -36.70 32.32 8.22
N ARG A 343 -36.33 33.03 7.17
CA ARG A 343 -36.08 34.46 7.10
C ARG A 343 -35.39 34.85 5.81
N ARG A 344 -36.20 35.10 4.83
CA ARG A 344 -35.90 36.02 3.74
C ARG A 344 -37.02 37.05 3.79
N SER A 345 -36.71 38.23 4.22
CA SER A 345 -37.31 39.51 3.81
C SER A 345 -36.63 40.65 4.58
N GLU A 346 -36.27 41.67 3.82
CA GLU A 346 -36.06 43.08 4.20
C GLU A 346 -34.70 43.45 4.85
N LEU A 347 -33.85 43.96 4.07
CA LEU A 347 -33.32 45.30 3.72
C LEU A 347 -31.98 45.17 3.06
#